data_6d89e1bd22ab4f02f17c58f57cdda028
#
_entry.id   6d89e1bd22ab4f02f17c58f57cdda028
#
_cell.length_a   1.000
_cell.length_b   1.000
_cell.length_c   1.000
_cell.angle_alpha   90.00
_cell.angle_beta   90.00
_cell.angle_gamma   90.00
#
_symmetry.space_group_name_H-M   'P 1'
#
loop_
_entity.id
_entity.type
_entity.pdbx_description
1 polymer ?
#
loop_
_entity_poly.entity_id
_entity_poly.type
_entity_poly.pdbx_seq_one_letter_code
_entity_poly.pdbx_strand_id
1 'polypeptide(L)'
;MDLMSYQMLRLRGRATGQVVVAMEDLAGHQREHNQPLATVTGTFDLTIPLKEIGRGVDLRYVTALVVSAEGPRGRIEFEQLTVSQRNTVKKPPGGTGFWVWNYRAAIQEPQTLLATCRRQACSRMLIQMPSLNDDEAIWQGYASLMAQVQEAGIDALALDGYPEAIQEPHLLADKVQRLFHLVRAGAVSGIQLDIEPYLLPGFLDDDGQLRRYLGAIETVSEAIHGRAKLSMVIPFWLATPTVGGRPLAYAVMDRADEVAVMSYRTDLEEVQDIAEDILRYGDVSEKPVWLAVETTVLPLEEHVVLRRDLRPDRADALLDREHKRLRWKPISEADRLTGSGEWFRIHRRFTVRPERLTFAGRSRVEVSQAISHMLDTTLHPSFAGVIIHDLDGFRALPE
;
A
#
# COMPACT_ATOMS: atom_id res chain seq x y z
N MET A 1 -21.01 4.67 14.46
CA MET A 1 -20.57 3.52 15.32
C MET A 1 -19.43 2.85 14.60
N ASP A 2 -18.35 2.58 15.30
CA ASP A 2 -17.21 1.82 14.74
C ASP A 2 -17.41 0.32 15.00
N LEU A 3 -17.48 -0.46 13.93
CA LEU A 3 -17.61 -1.92 13.97
C LEU A 3 -16.35 -2.69 13.57
N MET A 4 -15.24 -2.00 13.34
CA MET A 4 -13.97 -2.60 12.88
C MET A 4 -13.41 -3.67 13.84
N SER A 5 -13.63 -3.50 15.13
CA SER A 5 -13.17 -4.46 16.16
C SER A 5 -14.04 -5.70 16.32
N TYR A 6 -15.12 -5.82 15.54
CA TYR A 6 -16.07 -6.93 15.64
C TYR A 6 -16.00 -7.84 14.40
N GLN A 7 -16.35 -9.12 14.58
CA GLN A 7 -16.32 -10.11 13.50
C GLN A 7 -17.67 -10.42 12.91
N MET A 8 -18.68 -10.48 13.76
CA MET A 8 -20.00 -10.98 13.41
C MET A 8 -21.08 -10.03 13.89
N LEU A 9 -22.06 -9.80 13.05
CA LEU A 9 -23.33 -9.19 13.40
C LEU A 9 -24.38 -10.31 13.52
N ARG A 10 -25.05 -10.41 14.66
CA ARG A 10 -26.15 -11.34 14.85
C ARG A 10 -27.46 -10.58 15.00
N LEU A 11 -28.44 -10.98 14.21
CA LEU A 11 -29.78 -10.44 14.19
C LEU A 11 -30.76 -11.59 14.44
N ARG A 12 -31.52 -11.52 15.52
CA ARG A 12 -32.58 -12.48 15.83
C ARG A 12 -33.91 -11.77 16.05
N GLY A 13 -34.99 -12.34 15.53
CA GLY A 13 -36.26 -11.72 15.68
C GLY A 13 -37.36 -12.35 14.84
N ARG A 14 -38.40 -11.56 14.59
CA ARG A 14 -39.58 -11.95 13.78
C ARG A 14 -39.92 -10.85 12.78
N ALA A 15 -40.27 -11.23 11.57
CA ALA A 15 -40.77 -10.32 10.55
C ALA A 15 -42.12 -10.76 10.03
N THR A 16 -43.03 -9.81 9.87
CA THR A 16 -44.31 -10.00 9.19
C THR A 16 -44.18 -9.37 7.80
N GLY A 17 -44.42 -10.17 6.76
CA GLY A 17 -44.14 -9.78 5.39
C GLY A 17 -42.62 -9.90 5.08
N GLN A 18 -42.25 -9.46 3.90
CA GLN A 18 -40.85 -9.43 3.46
C GLN A 18 -40.21 -8.12 3.93
N VAL A 19 -39.16 -8.25 4.70
CA VAL A 19 -38.42 -7.11 5.28
C VAL A 19 -36.94 -7.20 4.90
N VAL A 20 -36.44 -6.13 4.32
CA VAL A 20 -35.01 -5.98 4.02
C VAL A 20 -34.31 -5.27 5.18
N VAL A 21 -33.25 -5.88 5.68
CA VAL A 21 -32.33 -5.26 6.65
C VAL A 21 -31.09 -4.85 5.90
N ALA A 22 -30.69 -3.60 6.02
CA ALA A 22 -29.53 -3.03 5.36
C ALA A 22 -28.67 -2.23 6.37
N MET A 23 -27.45 -1.95 6.02
CA MET A 23 -26.54 -1.10 6.79
C MET A 23 -26.14 0.11 5.98
N GLU A 24 -26.00 1.23 6.66
CA GLU A 24 -25.64 2.52 6.07
C GLU A 24 -24.41 3.06 6.78
N ASP A 25 -23.47 3.59 6.01
CA ASP A 25 -22.35 4.37 6.51
C ASP A 25 -22.51 5.87 6.22
N LEU A 26 -21.57 6.67 6.68
CA LEU A 26 -21.60 8.11 6.48
C LEU A 26 -21.64 8.51 5.00
N ALA A 27 -20.91 7.81 4.14
CA ALA A 27 -20.90 8.07 2.71
C ALA A 27 -22.21 7.60 2.04
N GLY A 28 -22.75 6.47 2.47
CA GLY A 28 -24.05 5.96 2.05
C GLY A 28 -25.19 6.89 2.45
N HIS A 29 -25.14 7.42 3.67
CA HIS A 29 -26.11 8.41 4.14
C HIS A 29 -26.17 9.66 3.24
N GLN A 30 -24.99 10.18 2.85
CA GLN A 30 -24.90 11.33 1.95
C GLN A 30 -25.41 11.06 0.53
N ARG A 31 -25.38 9.79 0.08
CA ARG A 31 -25.79 9.35 -1.26
C ARG A 31 -27.16 8.69 -1.28
N GLU A 32 -27.87 8.66 -0.16
CA GLU A 32 -29.12 7.90 0.01
C GLU A 32 -28.97 6.42 -0.39
N HIS A 33 -27.82 5.83 -0.06
CA HIS A 33 -27.47 4.45 -0.40
C HIS A 33 -27.21 3.63 0.85
N ASN A 34 -27.78 2.43 0.90
CA ASN A 34 -27.51 1.46 1.95
C ASN A 34 -27.19 0.09 1.37
N GLN A 35 -26.37 -0.68 2.08
CA GLN A 35 -25.96 -2.02 1.69
C GLN A 35 -26.95 -3.03 2.27
N PRO A 36 -27.72 -3.76 1.45
CA PRO A 36 -28.57 -4.84 1.94
C PRO A 36 -27.74 -5.95 2.61
N LEU A 37 -28.18 -6.37 3.78
CA LEU A 37 -27.58 -7.44 4.55
C LEU A 37 -28.34 -8.76 4.39
N ALA A 38 -29.67 -8.67 4.51
CA ALA A 38 -30.55 -9.82 4.39
C ALA A 38 -32.00 -9.38 4.10
N THR A 39 -32.76 -10.28 3.46
CA THR A 39 -34.19 -10.21 3.39
C THR A 39 -34.77 -11.28 4.31
N VAL A 40 -35.62 -10.88 5.24
CA VAL A 40 -36.18 -11.77 6.28
C VAL A 40 -37.68 -11.83 6.23
N THR A 41 -38.22 -12.99 6.60
CA THR A 41 -39.67 -13.23 6.79
C THR A 41 -39.86 -14.28 7.88
N GLY A 42 -40.92 -14.22 8.65
CA GLY A 42 -41.13 -15.14 9.76
C GLY A 42 -40.14 -14.97 10.90
N THR A 43 -39.85 -16.03 11.63
CA THR A 43 -38.80 -16.04 12.66
C THR A 43 -37.44 -16.21 12.00
N PHE A 44 -36.47 -15.37 12.36
CA PHE A 44 -35.11 -15.41 11.81
C PHE A 44 -34.04 -15.39 12.92
N ASP A 45 -32.89 -16.01 12.63
CA ASP A 45 -31.65 -15.95 13.42
C ASP A 45 -30.50 -15.91 12.42
N LEU A 46 -29.99 -14.71 12.16
CA LEU A 46 -28.96 -14.45 11.16
C LEU A 46 -27.65 -14.15 11.84
N THR A 47 -26.59 -14.73 11.33
CA THR A 47 -25.23 -14.40 11.70
C THR A 47 -24.48 -13.98 10.44
N ILE A 48 -24.07 -12.71 10.38
CA ILE A 48 -23.51 -12.07 9.21
C ILE A 48 -22.06 -11.71 9.50
N PRO A 49 -21.07 -12.25 8.76
CA PRO A 49 -19.67 -11.84 8.89
C PRO A 49 -19.49 -10.36 8.51
N LEU A 50 -18.97 -9.55 9.42
CA LEU A 50 -18.76 -8.12 9.16
C LEU A 50 -17.80 -7.88 8.01
N LYS A 51 -16.85 -8.78 7.77
CA LYS A 51 -15.95 -8.74 6.61
C LYS A 51 -16.68 -8.75 5.25
N GLU A 52 -17.85 -9.38 5.19
CA GLU A 52 -18.67 -9.41 3.97
C GLU A 52 -19.41 -8.10 3.78
N ILE A 53 -19.83 -7.48 4.89
CA ILE A 53 -20.49 -6.16 4.89
C ILE A 53 -19.49 -5.07 4.49
N GLY A 54 -18.26 -5.12 5.02
CA GLY A 54 -17.19 -4.14 4.78
C GLY A 54 -16.76 -4.00 3.31
N ARG A 55 -17.26 -4.84 2.40
CA ARG A 55 -17.09 -4.65 0.95
C ARG A 55 -17.95 -3.55 0.37
N GLY A 56 -19.02 -3.15 1.05
CA GLY A 56 -19.99 -2.15 0.58
C GLY A 56 -20.30 -1.04 1.58
N VAL A 57 -19.78 -1.13 2.82
CA VAL A 57 -20.02 -0.20 3.93
C VAL A 57 -18.73 0.07 4.66
N ASP A 58 -18.46 1.32 4.96
CA ASP A 58 -17.36 1.68 5.86
C ASP A 58 -17.72 1.38 7.31
N LEU A 59 -17.22 0.27 7.82
CA LEU A 59 -17.53 -0.20 9.18
C LEU A 59 -17.07 0.73 10.30
N ARG A 60 -16.18 1.70 10.02
CA ARG A 60 -15.77 2.73 11.00
C ARG A 60 -16.88 3.75 11.26
N TYR A 61 -17.66 4.04 10.22
CA TYR A 61 -18.61 5.13 10.22
C TYR A 61 -20.03 4.66 9.97
N VAL A 62 -20.40 3.51 10.54
CA VAL A 62 -21.79 3.02 10.45
C VAL A 62 -22.74 4.02 11.11
N THR A 63 -23.67 4.53 10.33
CA THR A 63 -24.66 5.53 10.75
C THR A 63 -25.99 4.91 11.14
N ALA A 64 -26.42 3.87 10.43
CA ALA A 64 -27.72 3.26 10.67
C ALA A 64 -27.77 1.76 10.31
N LEU A 65 -28.66 1.04 11.01
CA LEU A 65 -29.26 -0.20 10.52
C LEU A 65 -30.61 0.20 9.92
N VAL A 66 -30.75 0.04 8.62
CA VAL A 66 -31.92 0.46 7.86
C VAL A 66 -32.84 -0.73 7.68
N VAL A 67 -34.14 -0.52 7.95
CA VAL A 67 -35.16 -1.55 7.78
C VAL A 67 -36.17 -1.04 6.79
N SER A 68 -36.38 -1.76 5.69
CA SER A 68 -37.41 -1.47 4.70
C SER A 68 -38.34 -2.65 4.50
N ALA A 69 -39.63 -2.41 4.45
CA ALA A 69 -40.61 -3.45 4.24
C ALA A 69 -41.17 -3.38 2.82
N GLU A 70 -41.32 -4.51 2.17
CA GLU A 70 -42.08 -4.60 0.93
C GLU A 70 -43.57 -4.62 1.24
N GLY A 71 -44.22 -3.46 1.01
CA GLY A 71 -45.65 -3.28 1.19
C GLY A 71 -46.07 -2.68 2.55
N PRO A 72 -47.36 -2.28 2.70
CA PRO A 72 -47.80 -1.41 3.78
C PRO A 72 -48.00 -2.10 5.15
N ARG A 73 -47.74 -3.39 5.26
CA ARG A 73 -47.92 -4.19 6.48
C ARG A 73 -46.65 -4.90 6.96
N GLY A 74 -45.49 -4.54 6.44
CA GLY A 74 -44.22 -5.11 6.92
C GLY A 74 -43.92 -4.62 8.33
N ARG A 75 -43.58 -5.55 9.22
CA ARG A 75 -43.13 -5.27 10.59
C ARG A 75 -41.97 -6.18 10.95
N ILE A 76 -41.01 -5.65 11.68
CA ILE A 76 -39.92 -6.42 12.25
C ILE A 76 -39.85 -6.16 13.75
N GLU A 77 -39.59 -7.20 14.49
CA GLU A 77 -39.28 -7.15 15.92
C GLU A 77 -37.93 -7.84 16.14
N PHE A 78 -36.93 -7.09 16.61
CA PHE A 78 -35.66 -7.65 17.01
C PHE A 78 -35.74 -8.13 18.45
N GLU A 79 -35.51 -9.43 18.66
CA GLU A 79 -35.30 -10.03 19.98
C GLU A 79 -33.86 -9.82 20.44
N GLN A 80 -32.93 -9.84 19.48
CA GLN A 80 -31.50 -9.67 19.74
C GLN A 80 -30.84 -9.00 18.55
N LEU A 81 -30.01 -8.00 18.84
CA LEU A 81 -29.07 -7.37 17.93
C LEU A 81 -27.73 -7.29 18.66
N THR A 82 -26.77 -8.08 18.24
CA THR A 82 -25.45 -8.13 18.89
C THR A 82 -24.35 -8.12 17.85
N VAL A 83 -23.27 -7.46 18.23
CA VAL A 83 -21.98 -7.62 17.53
C VAL A 83 -21.06 -8.40 18.46
N SER A 84 -20.48 -9.48 17.96
CA SER A 84 -19.48 -10.22 18.69
C SER A 84 -18.10 -9.66 18.39
N GLN A 85 -17.38 -9.35 19.46
CA GLN A 85 -15.98 -8.99 19.31
C GLN A 85 -15.23 -10.12 18.60
N ARG A 86 -14.26 -9.75 17.82
CA ARG A 86 -13.19 -10.65 17.45
C ARG A 86 -12.74 -11.31 18.76
N ASN A 87 -12.83 -12.65 18.83
CA ASN A 87 -11.89 -13.33 19.71
C ASN A 87 -10.55 -12.70 19.36
N THR A 88 -9.96 -11.99 20.30
CA THR A 88 -8.64 -11.43 20.12
C THR A 88 -7.70 -12.59 19.88
N VAL A 89 -7.64 -13.07 18.65
CA VAL A 89 -6.40 -13.63 18.16
C VAL A 89 -5.45 -12.47 18.47
N LYS A 90 -4.58 -12.65 19.46
CA LYS A 90 -3.53 -11.68 19.75
C LYS A 90 -2.94 -11.35 18.41
N LYS A 91 -3.20 -10.14 17.91
CA LYS A 91 -2.53 -9.61 16.72
C LYS A 91 -1.06 -9.94 17.00
N PRO A 92 -0.36 -10.68 16.13
CA PRO A 92 1.06 -10.86 16.33
C PRO A 92 1.62 -9.46 16.51
N PRO A 93 2.49 -9.23 17.51
CA PRO A 93 3.04 -7.90 17.74
C PRO A 93 3.57 -7.41 16.44
N GLY A 94 3.05 -6.27 15.96
CA GLY A 94 3.47 -5.68 14.70
C GLY A 94 4.98 -5.51 14.72
N GLY A 95 5.64 -5.86 13.61
CA GLY A 95 7.08 -5.81 13.52
C GLY A 95 7.58 -4.42 13.07
N THR A 96 8.87 -4.17 13.28
CA THR A 96 9.57 -3.05 12.65
C THR A 96 10.56 -3.61 11.63
N GLY A 97 10.61 -3.00 10.44
CA GLY A 97 11.55 -3.39 9.37
C GLY A 97 12.36 -2.21 8.87
N PHE A 98 13.44 -2.50 8.17
CA PHE A 98 14.24 -1.52 7.47
C PHE A 98 14.42 -1.87 6.01
N TRP A 99 14.28 -0.89 5.12
CA TRP A 99 14.83 -0.94 3.78
C TRP A 99 16.33 -0.65 3.83
N VAL A 100 17.11 -1.46 3.13
CA VAL A 100 18.58 -1.40 3.08
C VAL A 100 18.99 -1.34 1.61
N TRP A 101 19.19 -0.13 1.09
CA TRP A 101 19.51 0.07 -0.32
C TRP A 101 20.99 -0.16 -0.63
N ASN A 102 21.87 0.11 0.34
CA ASN A 102 23.30 -0.06 0.16
C ASN A 102 23.75 -1.49 0.51
N TYR A 103 23.40 -2.46 -0.36
CA TYR A 103 23.82 -3.86 -0.17
C TYR A 103 25.32 -4.04 -0.08
N ARG A 104 26.13 -3.20 -0.76
CA ARG A 104 27.60 -3.33 -0.72
C ARG A 104 28.15 -3.01 0.67
N ALA A 105 27.68 -1.94 1.30
CA ALA A 105 28.03 -1.63 2.68
C ALA A 105 27.50 -2.70 3.66
N ALA A 106 26.30 -3.20 3.43
CA ALA A 106 25.70 -4.26 4.24
C ALA A 106 26.52 -5.59 4.16
N ILE A 107 27.03 -5.95 2.99
CA ILE A 107 27.93 -7.12 2.80
C ILE A 107 29.26 -6.91 3.54
N GLN A 108 29.80 -5.69 3.51
CA GLN A 108 31.10 -5.38 4.16
C GLN A 108 30.99 -5.34 5.69
N GLU A 109 29.87 -4.86 6.23
CA GLU A 109 29.67 -4.65 7.66
C GLU A 109 28.38 -5.31 8.20
N PRO A 110 28.20 -6.64 8.04
CA PRO A 110 26.97 -7.32 8.45
C PRO A 110 26.69 -7.19 9.95
N GLN A 111 27.73 -7.16 10.79
CA GLN A 111 27.56 -7.02 12.24
C GLN A 111 27.03 -5.64 12.65
N THR A 112 27.44 -4.59 11.95
CA THR A 112 26.91 -3.22 12.15
C THR A 112 25.43 -3.15 11.78
N LEU A 113 25.04 -3.80 10.68
CA LEU A 113 23.65 -3.96 10.25
C LEU A 113 22.80 -4.65 11.32
N LEU A 114 23.23 -5.85 11.76
CA LEU A 114 22.54 -6.65 12.77
C LEU A 114 22.46 -5.93 14.12
N ALA A 115 23.52 -5.23 14.54
CA ALA A 115 23.53 -4.46 15.78
C ALA A 115 22.50 -3.32 15.75
N THR A 116 22.31 -2.65 14.61
CA THR A 116 21.28 -1.62 14.46
C THR A 116 19.89 -2.21 14.59
N CYS A 117 19.61 -3.33 13.90
CA CYS A 117 18.32 -4.02 14.02
C CYS A 117 18.02 -4.45 15.46
N ARG A 118 18.97 -5.05 16.16
CA ARG A 118 18.81 -5.47 17.57
C ARG A 118 18.48 -4.29 18.48
N ARG A 119 19.17 -3.15 18.32
CA ARG A 119 18.89 -1.95 19.13
C ARG A 119 17.49 -1.40 18.92
N GLN A 120 16.94 -1.57 17.73
CA GLN A 120 15.61 -1.10 17.36
C GLN A 120 14.54 -2.19 17.47
N ALA A 121 14.89 -3.36 18.01
CA ALA A 121 14.02 -4.54 18.10
C ALA A 121 13.34 -4.85 16.73
N CYS A 122 14.06 -4.63 15.62
CA CYS A 122 13.51 -4.88 14.31
C CYS A 122 13.36 -6.40 14.05
N SER A 123 12.30 -6.77 13.36
CA SER A 123 11.97 -8.15 13.05
C SER A 123 12.26 -8.52 11.59
N ARG A 124 12.56 -7.51 10.74
CA ARG A 124 12.79 -7.77 9.32
C ARG A 124 13.76 -6.78 8.68
N MET A 125 14.48 -7.27 7.68
CA MET A 125 15.35 -6.47 6.82
C MET A 125 15.06 -6.78 5.35
N LEU A 126 14.90 -5.73 4.57
CA LEU A 126 14.60 -5.78 3.15
C LEU A 126 15.82 -5.19 2.43
N ILE A 127 16.68 -6.09 1.91
CA ILE A 127 18.03 -5.72 1.44
C ILE A 127 18.08 -5.77 -0.08
N GLN A 128 18.49 -4.67 -0.72
CA GLN A 128 18.58 -4.60 -2.17
C GLN A 128 19.48 -5.70 -2.72
N MET A 129 19.00 -6.38 -3.76
CA MET A 129 19.78 -7.41 -4.48
C MET A 129 20.92 -6.78 -5.28
N PRO A 130 22.05 -7.49 -5.45
CA PRO A 130 23.09 -7.06 -6.37
C PRO A 130 22.59 -6.93 -7.81
N SER A 131 23.29 -6.13 -8.61
CA SER A 131 23.09 -6.09 -10.06
C SER A 131 23.45 -7.42 -10.71
N LEU A 132 22.78 -7.79 -11.81
CA LEU A 132 23.20 -8.95 -12.62
C LEU A 132 24.63 -8.82 -13.14
N ASN A 133 25.12 -7.58 -13.28
CA ASN A 133 26.48 -7.27 -13.73
C ASN A 133 27.53 -7.31 -12.60
N ASP A 134 27.10 -7.48 -11.34
CA ASP A 134 28.05 -7.66 -10.25
C ASP A 134 28.75 -9.00 -10.35
N ASP A 135 29.99 -9.03 -9.89
CA ASP A 135 30.79 -10.24 -9.87
C ASP A 135 30.25 -11.30 -8.90
N GLU A 136 30.74 -12.52 -9.06
CA GLU A 136 30.31 -13.67 -8.25
C GLU A 136 30.62 -13.47 -6.77
N ALA A 137 31.70 -12.76 -6.41
CA ALA A 137 32.08 -12.53 -5.02
C ALA A 137 31.06 -11.65 -4.30
N ILE A 138 30.50 -10.63 -4.97
CA ILE A 138 29.42 -9.79 -4.44
C ILE A 138 28.16 -10.61 -4.21
N TRP A 139 27.77 -11.46 -5.17
CA TRP A 139 26.60 -12.32 -5.04
C TRP A 139 26.75 -13.37 -3.91
N GLN A 140 27.94 -13.96 -3.76
CA GLN A 140 28.23 -14.86 -2.65
C GLN A 140 28.23 -14.13 -1.29
N GLY A 141 28.79 -12.92 -1.25
CA GLY A 141 28.73 -12.04 -0.08
C GLY A 141 27.29 -11.71 0.32
N TYR A 142 26.43 -11.41 -0.66
CA TYR A 142 25.01 -11.13 -0.45
C TYR A 142 24.28 -12.37 0.09
N ALA A 143 24.50 -13.54 -0.52
CA ALA A 143 23.89 -14.79 -0.04
C ALA A 143 24.30 -15.11 1.41
N SER A 144 25.58 -14.88 1.75
CA SER A 144 26.09 -15.02 3.13
C SER A 144 25.42 -14.02 4.08
N LEU A 145 25.24 -12.76 3.66
CA LEU A 145 24.54 -11.74 4.45
C LEU A 145 23.09 -12.15 4.75
N MET A 146 22.35 -12.59 3.74
CA MET A 146 20.96 -13.04 3.91
C MET A 146 20.86 -14.19 4.92
N ALA A 147 21.78 -15.16 4.84
CA ALA A 147 21.85 -16.26 5.79
C ALA A 147 22.14 -15.77 7.22
N GLN A 148 23.07 -14.82 7.42
CA GLN A 148 23.38 -14.24 8.73
C GLN A 148 22.21 -13.48 9.33
N VAL A 149 21.46 -12.73 8.51
CA VAL A 149 20.23 -12.02 8.95
C VAL A 149 19.21 -13.02 9.44
N GLN A 150 18.96 -14.07 8.68
CA GLN A 150 18.00 -15.12 9.02
C GLN A 150 18.44 -15.91 10.28
N GLU A 151 19.73 -16.23 10.42
CA GLU A 151 20.30 -16.91 11.60
C GLU A 151 20.20 -16.05 12.87
N ALA A 152 20.17 -14.72 12.72
CA ALA A 152 19.93 -13.80 13.82
C ALA A 152 18.45 -13.72 14.24
N GLY A 153 17.56 -14.50 13.61
CA GLY A 153 16.11 -14.49 13.89
C GLY A 153 15.37 -13.29 13.28
N ILE A 154 15.94 -12.68 12.25
CA ILE A 154 15.39 -11.53 11.54
C ILE A 154 14.93 -11.99 10.16
N ASP A 155 13.70 -11.66 9.77
CA ASP A 155 13.19 -11.95 8.43
C ASP A 155 14.05 -11.27 7.37
N ALA A 156 14.71 -12.07 6.53
CA ALA A 156 15.56 -11.59 5.45
C ALA A 156 14.76 -11.58 4.14
N LEU A 157 14.40 -10.40 3.63
CA LEU A 157 13.76 -10.23 2.32
C LEU A 157 14.77 -9.64 1.33
N ALA A 158 14.83 -10.23 0.15
CA ALA A 158 15.57 -9.65 -0.96
C ALA A 158 14.70 -8.61 -1.65
N LEU A 159 15.24 -7.39 -1.80
CA LEU A 159 14.54 -6.23 -2.35
C LEU A 159 15.08 -5.91 -3.74
N ASP A 160 14.21 -5.65 -4.69
CA ASP A 160 14.58 -5.07 -5.98
C ASP A 160 13.38 -4.42 -6.66
N GLY A 161 13.64 -3.53 -7.61
CA GLY A 161 12.63 -2.90 -8.43
C GLY A 161 13.17 -1.68 -9.15
N TYR A 162 12.60 -1.40 -10.30
CA TYR A 162 12.82 -0.19 -11.09
C TYR A 162 11.65 -0.01 -12.04
N PRO A 163 11.35 1.23 -12.48
CA PRO A 163 10.14 1.50 -13.27
C PRO A 163 10.06 0.70 -14.57
N GLU A 164 11.18 0.53 -15.28
CA GLU A 164 11.25 -0.15 -16.58
C GLU A 164 11.08 -1.68 -16.47
N ALA A 165 11.11 -2.26 -15.25
CA ALA A 165 10.91 -3.69 -15.03
C ALA A 165 9.59 -4.23 -15.61
N ILE A 166 8.60 -3.37 -15.81
CA ILE A 166 7.36 -3.76 -16.51
C ILE A 166 7.56 -4.09 -17.98
N GLN A 167 8.69 -3.70 -18.56
CA GLN A 167 9.05 -3.99 -19.95
C GLN A 167 9.92 -5.24 -20.07
N GLU A 168 10.80 -5.46 -19.09
CA GLU A 168 11.76 -6.57 -19.06
C GLU A 168 11.71 -7.32 -17.71
N PRO A 169 10.55 -7.88 -17.31
CA PRO A 169 10.38 -8.50 -15.99
C PRO A 169 11.25 -9.73 -15.79
N HIS A 170 11.72 -10.36 -16.88
CA HIS A 170 12.63 -11.49 -16.84
C HIS A 170 13.98 -11.14 -16.16
N LEU A 171 14.44 -9.88 -16.22
CA LEU A 171 15.67 -9.49 -15.55
C LEU A 171 15.55 -9.55 -14.01
N LEU A 172 14.38 -9.21 -13.45
CA LEU A 172 14.10 -9.42 -12.02
C LEU A 172 13.97 -10.91 -11.70
N ALA A 173 13.29 -11.66 -12.56
CA ALA A 173 13.15 -13.11 -12.41
C ALA A 173 14.52 -13.82 -12.42
N ASP A 174 15.43 -13.41 -13.31
CA ASP A 174 16.81 -13.95 -13.38
C ASP A 174 17.60 -13.66 -12.10
N LYS A 175 17.45 -12.45 -11.52
CA LYS A 175 18.06 -12.11 -10.21
C LYS A 175 17.56 -13.03 -9.11
N VAL A 176 16.24 -13.24 -9.05
CA VAL A 176 15.61 -14.11 -8.05
C VAL A 176 16.10 -15.55 -8.20
N GLN A 177 16.17 -16.05 -9.43
CA GLN A 177 16.67 -17.40 -9.71
C GLN A 177 18.16 -17.51 -9.31
N ARG A 178 19.00 -16.52 -9.67
CA ARG A 178 20.41 -16.50 -9.28
C ARG A 178 20.57 -16.53 -7.76
N LEU A 179 19.81 -15.70 -7.04
CA LEU A 179 19.81 -15.69 -5.58
C LEU A 179 19.46 -17.08 -5.02
N PHE A 180 18.41 -17.71 -5.54
CA PHE A 180 17.98 -19.00 -5.07
C PHE A 180 18.92 -20.16 -5.40
N HIS A 181 19.83 -19.99 -6.36
CA HIS A 181 20.92 -20.96 -6.59
C HIS A 181 22.05 -20.81 -5.55
N LEU A 182 22.22 -19.62 -4.97
CA LEU A 182 23.32 -19.33 -4.05
C LEU A 182 22.94 -19.54 -2.58
N VAL A 183 21.65 -19.35 -2.23
CA VAL A 183 21.19 -19.46 -0.85
C VAL A 183 20.64 -20.85 -0.55
N ARG A 184 20.87 -21.30 0.68
CA ARG A 184 20.17 -22.50 1.19
C ARG A 184 18.66 -22.23 1.33
N ALA A 185 17.86 -23.29 1.29
CA ALA A 185 16.42 -23.18 1.53
C ALA A 185 16.14 -22.53 2.90
N GLY A 186 15.25 -21.53 2.91
CA GLY A 186 14.87 -20.79 4.12
C GLY A 186 15.82 -19.66 4.52
N ALA A 187 16.93 -19.42 3.80
CA ALA A 187 17.78 -18.27 4.08
C ALA A 187 17.20 -16.93 3.61
N VAL A 188 16.19 -16.97 2.77
CA VAL A 188 15.40 -15.81 2.30
C VAL A 188 13.93 -16.10 2.58
N SER A 189 13.29 -15.25 3.39
CA SER A 189 11.89 -15.40 3.76
C SER A 189 10.93 -14.79 2.74
N GLY A 190 11.39 -13.84 1.93
CA GLY A 190 10.59 -13.18 0.90
C GLY A 190 11.43 -12.46 -0.14
N ILE A 191 10.77 -12.18 -1.27
CA ILE A 191 11.24 -11.27 -2.30
C ILE A 191 10.30 -10.07 -2.27
N GLN A 192 10.83 -8.86 -2.10
CA GLN A 192 10.05 -7.64 -2.19
C GLN A 192 10.35 -6.92 -3.49
N LEU A 193 9.30 -6.54 -4.21
CA LEU A 193 9.40 -5.78 -5.44
C LEU A 193 8.97 -4.34 -5.21
N ASP A 194 9.88 -3.41 -5.50
CA ASP A 194 9.63 -1.97 -5.50
C ASP A 194 9.62 -1.45 -6.94
N ILE A 195 8.62 -1.89 -7.70
CA ILE A 195 8.42 -1.46 -9.07
C ILE A 195 7.52 -0.24 -9.07
N GLU A 196 8.07 0.90 -9.49
CA GLU A 196 7.39 2.19 -9.50
C GLU A 196 7.02 2.65 -10.94
N PRO A 197 6.17 1.93 -11.66
CA PRO A 197 5.92 2.18 -13.09
C PRO A 197 5.21 3.52 -13.35
N TYR A 198 4.63 4.13 -12.34
CA TYR A 198 4.03 5.46 -12.41
C TYR A 198 5.06 6.58 -12.65
N LEU A 199 6.34 6.30 -12.50
CA LEU A 199 7.43 7.19 -12.91
C LEU A 199 7.63 7.17 -14.44
N LEU A 200 7.05 6.19 -15.15
CA LEU A 200 7.07 6.13 -16.61
C LEU A 200 5.99 7.05 -17.21
N PRO A 201 6.31 7.77 -18.29
CA PRO A 201 5.34 8.64 -18.93
C PRO A 201 4.06 7.92 -19.38
N GLY A 202 2.89 8.44 -18.95
CA GLY A 202 1.58 7.94 -19.38
C GLY A 202 1.18 6.60 -18.79
N PHE A 203 1.84 6.12 -17.72
CA PHE A 203 1.52 4.83 -17.12
C PHE A 203 0.04 4.72 -16.69
N LEU A 204 -0.50 5.72 -16.03
CA LEU A 204 -1.88 5.70 -15.51
C LEU A 204 -2.95 5.91 -16.61
N ASP A 205 -2.53 6.38 -17.79
CA ASP A 205 -3.42 6.65 -18.94
C ASP A 205 -3.46 5.49 -19.94
N ASP A 206 -2.69 4.41 -19.71
CA ASP A 206 -2.54 3.28 -20.63
C ASP A 206 -2.82 1.94 -19.94
N ASP A 207 -4.01 1.43 -20.16
CA ASP A 207 -4.41 0.10 -19.68
C ASP A 207 -3.43 -1.01 -20.05
N GLY A 208 -2.70 -0.87 -21.17
CA GLY A 208 -1.66 -1.81 -21.59
C GLY A 208 -0.48 -1.78 -20.63
N GLN A 209 -0.08 -0.60 -20.15
CA GLN A 209 0.98 -0.48 -19.13
C GLN A 209 0.54 -1.02 -17.76
N LEU A 210 -0.71 -0.78 -17.36
CA LEU A 210 -1.27 -1.34 -16.14
C LEU A 210 -1.26 -2.88 -16.18
N ARG A 211 -1.65 -3.48 -17.31
CA ARG A 211 -1.57 -4.93 -17.49
C ARG A 211 -0.14 -5.45 -17.52
N ARG A 212 0.81 -4.73 -18.15
CA ARG A 212 2.24 -5.11 -18.10
C ARG A 212 2.79 -5.10 -16.68
N TYR A 213 2.38 -4.12 -15.86
CA TYR A 213 2.76 -4.10 -14.45
C TYR A 213 2.29 -5.36 -13.70
N LEU A 214 1.02 -5.72 -13.86
CA LEU A 214 0.49 -6.94 -13.25
C LEU A 214 1.17 -8.20 -13.78
N GLY A 215 1.46 -8.26 -15.09
CA GLY A 215 2.20 -9.37 -15.71
C GLY A 215 3.65 -9.47 -15.24
N ALA A 216 4.31 -8.33 -14.95
CA ALA A 216 5.65 -8.33 -14.38
C ALA A 216 5.67 -8.97 -12.98
N ILE A 217 4.66 -8.66 -12.14
CA ILE A 217 4.49 -9.28 -10.83
C ILE A 217 4.31 -10.79 -10.97
N GLU A 218 3.47 -11.23 -11.91
CA GLU A 218 3.22 -12.66 -12.19
C GLU A 218 4.50 -13.37 -12.63
N THR A 219 5.30 -12.77 -13.54
CA THR A 219 6.57 -13.34 -14.01
C THR A 219 7.55 -13.57 -12.85
N VAL A 220 7.67 -12.61 -11.92
CA VAL A 220 8.56 -12.79 -10.76
C VAL A 220 7.98 -13.79 -9.76
N SER A 221 6.66 -13.79 -9.56
CA SER A 221 5.98 -14.79 -8.72
C SER A 221 6.24 -16.22 -9.20
N GLU A 222 6.21 -16.44 -10.52
CA GLU A 222 6.55 -17.72 -11.13
C GLU A 222 8.02 -18.11 -10.86
N ALA A 223 8.95 -17.14 -10.93
CA ALA A 223 10.37 -17.39 -10.63
C ALA A 223 10.60 -17.73 -9.15
N ILE A 224 9.81 -17.17 -8.23
CA ILE A 224 9.83 -17.51 -6.80
C ILE A 224 9.37 -18.95 -6.58
N HIS A 225 8.40 -19.41 -7.34
CA HIS A 225 7.87 -20.77 -7.34
C HIS A 225 7.56 -21.32 -5.93
N GLY A 226 6.96 -20.51 -5.07
CA GLY A 226 6.60 -20.87 -3.69
C GLY A 226 7.78 -21.07 -2.72
N ARG A 227 9.02 -20.76 -3.12
CA ARG A 227 10.22 -20.89 -2.27
C ARG A 227 10.35 -19.79 -1.20
N ALA A 228 9.71 -18.65 -1.43
CA ALA A 228 9.68 -17.49 -0.55
C ALA A 228 8.36 -16.72 -0.78
N LYS A 229 8.02 -15.80 0.13
CA LYS A 229 6.87 -14.91 -0.06
C LYS A 229 7.16 -13.84 -1.12
N LEU A 230 6.12 -13.42 -1.82
CA LEU A 230 6.17 -12.23 -2.67
C LEU A 230 5.58 -11.05 -1.90
N SER A 231 6.37 -10.00 -1.69
CA SER A 231 5.99 -8.73 -1.11
C SER A 231 6.03 -7.63 -2.17
N MET A 232 5.07 -6.71 -2.16
CA MET A 232 5.04 -5.58 -3.10
C MET A 232 5.11 -4.26 -2.35
N VAL A 233 5.90 -3.31 -2.86
CA VAL A 233 5.84 -1.92 -2.42
C VAL A 233 4.84 -1.19 -3.30
N ILE A 234 3.92 -0.45 -2.70
CA ILE A 234 2.93 0.35 -3.42
C ILE A 234 2.71 1.70 -2.75
N PRO A 235 2.51 2.78 -3.51
CA PRO A 235 2.09 4.04 -2.92
C PRO A 235 0.61 3.97 -2.48
N PHE A 236 0.27 4.68 -1.42
CA PHE A 236 -1.09 4.68 -0.85
C PHE A 236 -2.17 5.06 -1.89
N TRP A 237 -1.87 5.97 -2.81
CA TRP A 237 -2.82 6.45 -3.82
C TRP A 237 -3.09 5.43 -4.95
N LEU A 238 -2.37 4.31 -4.99
CA LEU A 238 -2.62 3.25 -5.99
C LEU A 238 -4.00 2.58 -5.82
N ALA A 239 -4.70 2.85 -4.73
CA ALA A 239 -6.09 2.47 -4.54
C ALA A 239 -7.08 3.27 -5.42
N THR A 240 -6.66 4.41 -5.98
CA THR A 240 -7.52 5.29 -6.80
C THR A 240 -7.62 4.86 -8.27
N PRO A 241 -6.50 4.63 -9.03
CA PRO A 241 -6.59 4.16 -10.41
C PRO A 241 -7.15 2.74 -10.48
N THR A 242 -7.84 2.45 -11.60
CA THR A 242 -8.47 1.14 -11.79
C THR A 242 -7.95 0.45 -13.05
N VAL A 243 -7.90 -0.87 -13.00
CA VAL A 243 -7.65 -1.75 -14.17
C VAL A 243 -8.78 -2.77 -14.27
N GLY A 244 -9.46 -2.80 -15.42
CA GLY A 244 -10.64 -3.65 -15.58
C GLY A 244 -11.76 -3.38 -14.56
N GLY A 245 -11.90 -2.14 -14.10
CA GLY A 245 -12.91 -1.72 -13.11
C GLY A 245 -12.55 -2.04 -11.65
N ARG A 246 -11.35 -2.58 -11.37
CA ARG A 246 -10.86 -2.92 -10.04
C ARG A 246 -9.75 -1.95 -9.62
N PRO A 247 -9.70 -1.44 -8.39
CA PRO A 247 -8.58 -0.64 -7.89
C PRO A 247 -7.24 -1.34 -8.14
N LEU A 248 -6.25 -0.62 -8.67
CA LEU A 248 -4.96 -1.20 -9.06
C LEU A 248 -4.22 -1.77 -7.84
N ALA A 249 -4.28 -1.10 -6.68
CA ALA A 249 -3.71 -1.62 -5.45
C ALA A 249 -4.27 -3.01 -5.09
N TYR A 250 -5.59 -3.22 -5.25
CA TYR A 250 -6.22 -4.51 -4.96
C TYR A 250 -5.78 -5.58 -5.95
N ALA A 251 -5.65 -5.22 -7.24
CA ALA A 251 -5.15 -6.15 -8.25
C ALA A 251 -3.70 -6.60 -8.00
N VAL A 252 -2.87 -5.69 -7.44
CA VAL A 252 -1.51 -6.01 -6.98
C VAL A 252 -1.56 -6.91 -5.75
N MET A 253 -2.37 -6.56 -4.75
CA MET A 253 -2.50 -7.34 -3.52
C MET A 253 -2.99 -8.78 -3.77
N ASP A 254 -3.86 -8.98 -4.78
CA ASP A 254 -4.31 -10.34 -5.14
C ASP A 254 -3.16 -11.25 -5.61
N ARG A 255 -2.10 -10.67 -6.15
CA ARG A 255 -0.93 -11.36 -6.72
C ARG A 255 0.24 -11.51 -5.75
N ALA A 256 0.22 -10.76 -4.65
CA ALA A 256 1.26 -10.77 -3.64
C ALA A 256 0.80 -11.50 -2.36
N ASP A 257 1.74 -11.95 -1.55
CA ASP A 257 1.47 -12.48 -0.22
C ASP A 257 1.31 -11.39 0.82
N GLU A 258 1.97 -10.24 0.63
CA GLU A 258 1.90 -9.06 1.50
C GLU A 258 2.25 -7.79 0.71
N VAL A 259 1.91 -6.64 1.27
CA VAL A 259 2.29 -5.34 0.71
C VAL A 259 2.90 -4.41 1.74
N ALA A 260 3.81 -3.54 1.28
CA ALA A 260 4.32 -2.39 2.01
C ALA A 260 3.77 -1.11 1.34
N VAL A 261 3.12 -0.26 2.12
CA VAL A 261 2.51 0.97 1.62
C VAL A 261 3.43 2.15 1.91
N MET A 262 3.84 2.86 0.88
CA MET A 262 4.54 4.14 1.03
C MET A 262 3.56 5.20 1.56
N SER A 263 3.40 5.23 2.87
CA SER A 263 2.51 6.13 3.60
C SER A 263 3.28 7.28 4.27
N TYR A 264 4.25 7.82 3.56
CA TYR A 264 5.21 8.81 4.05
C TYR A 264 4.53 10.07 4.59
N ARG A 265 4.29 10.09 5.90
CA ARG A 265 3.78 11.20 6.69
C ARG A 265 4.44 11.21 8.06
N THR A 266 4.50 12.38 8.67
CA THR A 266 4.99 12.55 10.06
C THR A 266 3.86 12.72 11.06
N ASP A 267 2.65 12.97 10.59
CA ASP A 267 1.42 12.89 11.35
C ASP A 267 0.91 11.45 11.33
N LEU A 268 0.79 10.83 12.50
CA LEU A 268 0.52 9.38 12.60
C LEU A 268 -0.93 9.03 12.28
N GLU A 269 -1.87 9.94 12.51
CA GLU A 269 -3.26 9.77 12.08
C GLU A 269 -3.32 9.82 10.54
N GLU A 270 -2.62 10.78 9.92
CA GLU A 270 -2.54 10.91 8.46
C GLU A 270 -1.89 9.65 7.81
N VAL A 271 -0.87 9.03 8.46
CA VAL A 271 -0.27 7.78 7.98
C VAL A 271 -1.30 6.67 7.84
N GLN A 272 -2.18 6.51 8.83
CA GLN A 272 -3.21 5.48 8.84
C GLN A 272 -4.33 5.82 7.85
N ASP A 273 -4.80 7.06 7.86
CA ASP A 273 -5.91 7.51 7.01
C ASP A 273 -5.63 7.36 5.52
N ILE A 274 -4.43 7.72 5.06
CA ILE A 274 -4.10 7.58 3.63
C ILE A 274 -3.94 6.11 3.19
N ALA A 275 -3.64 5.20 4.11
CA ALA A 275 -3.50 3.77 3.83
C ALA A 275 -4.79 2.97 4.09
N GLU A 276 -5.84 3.61 4.56
CA GLU A 276 -7.07 2.96 5.04
C GLU A 276 -7.69 1.99 4.03
N ASP A 277 -7.83 2.39 2.77
CA ASP A 277 -8.43 1.54 1.74
C ASP A 277 -7.63 0.24 1.52
N ILE A 278 -6.30 0.34 1.61
CA ILE A 278 -5.40 -0.81 1.45
C ILE A 278 -5.44 -1.70 2.71
N LEU A 279 -5.45 -1.11 3.90
CA LEU A 279 -5.59 -1.83 5.16
C LEU A 279 -6.92 -2.60 5.21
N ARG A 280 -8.02 -1.96 4.84
CA ARG A 280 -9.35 -2.61 4.76
C ARG A 280 -9.36 -3.75 3.75
N TYR A 281 -8.77 -3.53 2.57
CA TYR A 281 -8.67 -4.61 1.60
C TYR A 281 -7.79 -5.77 2.13
N GLY A 282 -6.72 -5.45 2.83
CA GLY A 282 -5.88 -6.44 3.54
C GLY A 282 -6.67 -7.24 4.57
N ASP A 283 -7.54 -6.60 5.35
CA ASP A 283 -8.41 -7.28 6.32
C ASP A 283 -9.36 -8.30 5.65
N VAL A 284 -9.93 -7.92 4.51
CA VAL A 284 -10.88 -8.76 3.77
C VAL A 284 -10.18 -9.92 3.05
N SER A 285 -9.00 -9.64 2.48
CA SER A 285 -8.22 -10.61 1.70
C SER A 285 -7.25 -11.44 2.57
N GLU A 286 -7.19 -11.15 3.87
CA GLU A 286 -6.26 -11.77 4.84
C GLU A 286 -4.78 -11.59 4.44
N LYS A 287 -4.47 -10.42 3.81
CA LYS A 287 -3.12 -10.07 3.37
C LYS A 287 -2.44 -9.11 4.36
N PRO A 288 -1.23 -9.41 4.82
CA PRO A 288 -0.45 -8.49 5.66
C PRO A 288 -0.15 -7.18 4.93
N VAL A 289 -0.32 -6.06 5.64
CA VAL A 289 -0.04 -4.70 5.16
C VAL A 289 0.97 -4.05 6.10
N TRP A 290 2.10 -3.65 5.57
CA TRP A 290 3.12 -2.87 6.25
C TRP A 290 2.96 -1.40 5.89
N LEU A 291 3.08 -0.49 6.86
CA LEU A 291 3.10 0.95 6.61
C LEU A 291 4.53 1.46 6.63
N ALA A 292 4.89 2.29 5.66
CA ALA A 292 6.26 2.81 5.58
C ALA A 292 6.33 4.26 6.04
N VAL A 293 7.40 4.58 6.78
CA VAL A 293 7.76 5.93 7.19
C VAL A 293 9.11 6.31 6.60
N GLU A 294 9.27 7.60 6.28
CA GLU A 294 10.45 8.14 5.63
C GLU A 294 11.40 8.79 6.66
N THR A 295 12.69 8.56 6.54
CA THR A 295 13.74 9.15 7.41
C THR A 295 14.86 9.84 6.66
N THR A 296 14.87 9.78 5.32
CA THR A 296 15.86 10.49 4.52
C THR A 296 15.50 11.95 4.33
N VAL A 297 16.49 12.79 4.03
CA VAL A 297 16.26 14.19 3.71
C VAL A 297 15.59 14.29 2.33
N LEU A 298 14.38 14.81 2.27
CA LEU A 298 13.67 15.04 1.03
C LEU A 298 13.81 16.49 0.58
N PRO A 299 13.87 16.74 -0.74
CA PRO A 299 13.82 18.10 -1.27
C PRO A 299 12.44 18.73 -1.08
N LEU A 300 12.39 20.03 -1.15
CA LEU A 300 11.13 20.78 -1.23
C LEU A 300 10.45 20.47 -2.57
N GLU A 301 9.21 20.01 -2.55
CA GLU A 301 8.46 19.73 -3.75
C GLU A 301 7.49 20.85 -4.09
N GLU A 302 7.62 21.39 -5.30
CA GLU A 302 6.66 22.35 -5.84
C GLU A 302 5.72 21.64 -6.82
N HIS A 303 4.44 21.66 -6.51
CA HIS A 303 3.40 21.09 -7.34
C HIS A 303 2.64 22.18 -8.09
N VAL A 304 2.39 21.95 -9.37
CA VAL A 304 1.63 22.84 -10.23
C VAL A 304 0.41 22.10 -10.76
N VAL A 305 -0.77 22.55 -10.38
CA VAL A 305 -2.02 22.08 -10.94
C VAL A 305 -2.34 22.90 -12.18
N LEU A 306 -2.45 22.22 -13.30
CA LEU A 306 -2.76 22.83 -14.58
C LEU A 306 -4.23 22.62 -14.93
N ARG A 307 -4.84 23.66 -15.53
CA ARG A 307 -6.18 23.59 -16.11
C ARG A 307 -6.10 23.85 -17.60
N ARG A 308 -6.77 23.03 -18.40
CA ARG A 308 -6.86 23.21 -19.85
C ARG A 308 -7.42 24.61 -20.17
N ASP A 309 -6.77 25.32 -21.08
CA ASP A 309 -7.23 26.59 -21.63
C ASP A 309 -7.23 26.50 -23.16
N LEU A 310 -8.32 26.91 -23.77
CA LEU A 310 -8.44 26.89 -25.22
C LEU A 310 -7.72 28.08 -25.92
N ARG A 311 -7.16 28.99 -25.13
CA ARG A 311 -6.51 30.22 -25.62
C ARG A 311 -5.00 30.16 -25.42
N PRO A 312 -4.23 29.96 -26.51
CA PRO A 312 -2.77 29.87 -26.44
C PRO A 312 -2.08 31.11 -25.86
N ASP A 313 -2.65 32.31 -26.05
CA ASP A 313 -2.14 33.58 -25.53
C ASP A 313 -2.15 33.66 -23.99
N ARG A 314 -3.12 33.01 -23.35
CA ARG A 314 -3.30 32.94 -21.90
C ARG A 314 -2.71 31.71 -21.22
N ALA A 315 -2.29 30.75 -22.01
CA ALA A 315 -1.73 29.50 -21.47
C ALA A 315 -0.31 29.74 -20.92
N ASP A 316 0.05 29.00 -19.90
CA ASP A 316 1.37 29.00 -19.27
C ASP A 316 2.22 27.82 -19.75
N ALA A 317 1.57 26.76 -20.25
CA ALA A 317 2.23 25.56 -20.72
C ALA A 317 1.52 24.93 -21.93
N LEU A 318 2.28 24.19 -22.75
CA LEU A 318 1.84 23.38 -23.87
C LEU A 318 2.20 21.92 -23.58
N LEU A 319 1.21 21.03 -23.61
CA LEU A 319 1.41 19.58 -23.55
C LEU A 319 1.49 19.04 -24.98
N ASP A 320 2.67 18.60 -25.35
CA ASP A 320 2.93 17.84 -26.57
C ASP A 320 2.70 16.35 -26.27
N ARG A 321 1.53 15.83 -26.66
CA ARG A 321 1.17 14.44 -26.39
C ARG A 321 1.97 13.43 -27.21
N GLU A 322 2.36 13.81 -28.42
CA GLU A 322 3.14 12.96 -29.32
C GLU A 322 4.52 12.65 -28.72
N HIS A 323 5.18 13.69 -28.20
CA HIS A 323 6.50 13.55 -27.56
C HIS A 323 6.43 13.42 -26.02
N LYS A 324 5.22 13.38 -25.43
CA LYS A 324 4.97 13.28 -23.99
C LYS A 324 5.74 14.34 -23.17
N ARG A 325 5.74 15.60 -23.65
CA ARG A 325 6.49 16.71 -23.06
C ARG A 325 5.59 17.86 -22.68
N LEU A 326 5.79 18.39 -21.46
CA LEU A 326 5.20 19.65 -21.03
C LEU A 326 6.24 20.77 -21.23
N ARG A 327 5.87 21.79 -22.02
CA ARG A 327 6.72 22.93 -22.31
C ARG A 327 6.13 24.18 -21.63
N TRP A 328 6.94 24.83 -20.81
CA TRP A 328 6.56 26.07 -20.14
C TRP A 328 6.83 27.29 -21.03
N LYS A 329 6.09 28.39 -20.85
CA LYS A 329 6.41 29.65 -21.49
C LYS A 329 7.81 30.15 -21.09
N PRO A 330 8.55 30.82 -22.00
CA PRO A 330 8.16 31.18 -23.36
C PRO A 330 8.19 29.98 -24.32
N ILE A 331 7.09 29.84 -25.08
CA ILE A 331 6.95 28.75 -26.08
C ILE A 331 7.33 29.36 -27.44
N SER A 332 8.22 28.70 -28.17
CA SER A 332 8.67 29.16 -29.49
C SER A 332 7.52 29.21 -30.50
N GLU A 333 7.67 30.08 -31.51
CA GLU A 333 6.68 30.21 -32.61
C GLU A 333 6.55 28.90 -33.41
N ALA A 334 7.65 28.17 -33.56
CA ALA A 334 7.67 26.84 -34.18
C ALA A 334 6.79 25.82 -33.40
N ASP A 335 6.82 25.85 -32.09
CA ASP A 335 5.99 24.98 -31.25
C ASP A 335 4.49 25.33 -31.29
N ARG A 336 4.16 26.57 -31.63
CA ARG A 336 2.77 27.03 -31.85
C ARG A 336 2.20 26.56 -33.18
N LEU A 337 3.05 26.38 -34.19
CA LEU A 337 2.66 26.02 -35.53
C LEU A 337 2.47 24.50 -35.70
N THR A 338 3.06 23.66 -34.87
CA THR A 338 2.94 22.19 -34.94
C THR A 338 1.59 21.62 -34.53
N GLY A 339 0.67 22.45 -34.05
CA GLY A 339 -0.80 22.23 -34.02
C GLY A 339 -1.37 21.07 -33.18
N SER A 340 -0.58 20.18 -32.66
CA SER A 340 -1.05 18.94 -31.96
C SER A 340 -1.03 19.01 -30.45
N GLY A 341 -0.75 20.17 -29.84
CA GLY A 341 -0.60 20.32 -28.41
C GLY A 341 -1.85 20.83 -27.70
N GLU A 342 -2.00 20.46 -26.44
CA GLU A 342 -3.03 20.99 -25.56
C GLU A 342 -2.46 22.10 -24.67
N TRP A 343 -3.20 23.22 -24.60
CA TRP A 343 -2.78 24.37 -23.84
C TRP A 343 -3.32 24.32 -22.41
N PHE A 344 -2.46 24.69 -21.46
CA PHE A 344 -2.79 24.68 -20.05
C PHE A 344 -2.39 25.99 -19.38
N ARG A 345 -3.20 26.42 -18.42
CA ARG A 345 -2.93 27.53 -17.52
C ARG A 345 -2.72 27.01 -16.10
N ILE A 346 -1.82 27.65 -15.37
CA ILE A 346 -1.63 27.37 -13.96
C ILE A 346 -2.91 27.73 -13.20
N HIS A 347 -3.52 26.71 -12.59
CA HIS A 347 -4.70 26.89 -11.74
C HIS A 347 -4.28 27.13 -10.29
N ARG A 348 -3.30 26.36 -9.81
CA ARG A 348 -2.80 26.41 -8.45
C ARG A 348 -1.34 26.00 -8.41
N ARG A 349 -0.57 26.65 -7.55
CA ARG A 349 0.74 26.17 -7.09
C ARG A 349 0.65 25.88 -5.60
N PHE A 350 1.28 24.82 -5.16
CA PHE A 350 1.44 24.53 -3.75
C PHE A 350 2.75 23.80 -3.53
N THR A 351 3.26 23.95 -2.32
CA THR A 351 4.52 23.35 -1.91
C THR A 351 4.23 22.28 -0.88
N VAL A 352 4.79 21.09 -1.08
CA VAL A 352 4.80 20.06 -0.05
C VAL A 352 6.08 20.21 0.75
N ARG A 353 5.91 20.50 2.04
CA ARG A 353 7.05 20.67 2.94
C ARG A 353 7.59 19.31 3.35
N PRO A 354 8.90 19.07 3.23
CA PRO A 354 9.52 17.80 3.60
C PRO A 354 9.17 17.36 5.02
N GLU A 355 9.04 18.27 5.98
CA GLU A 355 8.75 17.97 7.38
C GLU A 355 7.40 17.28 7.60
N ARG A 356 6.52 17.32 6.61
CA ARG A 356 5.26 16.55 6.63
C ARG A 356 5.42 15.12 6.12
N LEU A 357 6.48 14.84 5.36
CA LEU A 357 6.68 13.58 4.68
C LEU A 357 7.75 12.72 5.35
N THR A 358 8.80 13.36 5.89
CA THR A 358 9.97 12.67 6.44
C THR A 358 10.25 13.06 7.88
N PHE A 359 10.72 12.10 8.66
CA PHE A 359 11.28 12.30 10.00
C PHE A 359 12.73 12.81 9.98
N ALA A 360 13.30 13.13 8.82
CA ALA A 360 14.63 13.73 8.74
C ALA A 360 14.71 14.97 9.64
N GLY A 361 15.79 15.07 10.45
CA GLY A 361 15.97 16.15 11.43
C GLY A 361 15.28 15.94 12.78
N ARG A 362 14.47 14.90 12.95
CA ARG A 362 14.00 14.44 14.26
C ARG A 362 14.99 13.44 14.88
N SER A 363 14.87 13.19 16.18
CA SER A 363 15.74 12.20 16.84
C SER A 363 15.26 10.76 16.56
N ARG A 364 16.19 9.81 16.69
CA ARG A 364 15.88 8.37 16.62
C ARG A 364 14.86 7.95 17.68
N VAL A 365 14.89 8.59 18.84
CA VAL A 365 13.94 8.36 19.93
C VAL A 365 12.52 8.76 19.51
N GLU A 366 12.35 9.92 18.89
CA GLU A 366 11.04 10.38 18.40
C GLU A 366 10.48 9.43 17.33
N VAL A 367 11.32 8.98 16.40
CA VAL A 367 10.90 8.00 15.37
C VAL A 367 10.49 6.68 16.02
N SER A 368 11.26 6.18 16.98
CA SER A 368 10.95 4.93 17.67
C SER A 368 9.65 5.04 18.48
N GLN A 369 9.39 6.19 19.10
CA GLN A 369 8.13 6.46 19.81
C GLN A 369 6.95 6.51 18.83
N ALA A 370 7.11 7.17 17.67
CA ALA A 370 6.10 7.22 16.62
C ALA A 370 5.73 5.81 16.13
N ILE A 371 6.74 4.98 15.86
CA ILE A 371 6.54 3.59 15.46
C ILE A 371 5.81 2.79 16.53
N SER A 372 6.25 2.88 17.79
CA SER A 372 5.59 2.20 18.91
C SER A 372 4.12 2.61 19.02
N HIS A 373 3.84 3.90 18.88
CA HIS A 373 2.47 4.39 18.88
C HIS A 373 1.63 3.79 17.74
N MET A 374 2.16 3.73 16.51
CA MET A 374 1.47 3.09 15.38
C MET A 374 1.22 1.61 15.64
N LEU A 375 2.19 0.89 16.20
CA LEU A 375 2.05 -0.53 16.54
C LEU A 375 0.94 -0.78 17.56
N ASP A 376 0.75 0.15 18.50
CA ASP A 376 -0.24 0.06 19.58
C ASP A 376 -1.64 0.50 19.13
N THR A 377 -1.73 1.50 18.24
CA THR A 377 -3.00 2.16 17.92
C THR A 377 -3.66 1.68 16.62
N THR A 378 -2.89 1.12 15.67
CA THR A 378 -3.47 0.62 14.42
C THR A 378 -4.25 -0.68 14.67
N LEU A 379 -5.57 -0.63 14.50
CA LEU A 379 -6.48 -1.72 14.87
C LEU A 379 -6.75 -2.73 13.75
N HIS A 380 -6.31 -2.46 12.52
CA HIS A 380 -6.51 -3.35 11.39
C HIS A 380 -5.83 -4.71 11.61
N PRO A 381 -6.55 -5.82 11.45
CA PRO A 381 -5.96 -7.16 11.52
C PRO A 381 -4.86 -7.39 10.49
N SER A 382 -4.98 -6.78 9.32
CA SER A 382 -3.99 -6.84 8.25
C SER A 382 -2.71 -6.07 8.57
N PHE A 383 -2.75 -5.09 9.47
CA PHE A 383 -1.57 -4.30 9.81
C PHE A 383 -0.48 -5.18 10.43
N ALA A 384 0.61 -5.38 9.70
CA ALA A 384 1.71 -6.26 10.08
C ALA A 384 2.87 -5.51 10.77
N GLY A 385 2.94 -4.19 10.60
CA GLY A 385 3.97 -3.38 11.24
C GLY A 385 4.41 -2.19 10.40
N VAL A 386 5.58 -1.65 10.74
CA VAL A 386 6.14 -0.45 10.13
C VAL A 386 7.49 -0.75 9.48
N ILE A 387 7.70 -0.25 8.26
CA ILE A 387 9.00 -0.29 7.57
C ILE A 387 9.58 1.12 7.55
N ILE A 388 10.84 1.25 7.90
CA ILE A 388 11.57 2.51 7.88
C ILE A 388 12.33 2.63 6.56
N HIS A 389 12.05 3.67 5.80
CA HIS A 389 12.83 4.11 4.66
C HIS A 389 13.77 5.24 5.08
N ASP A 390 15.05 5.04 5.12
CA ASP A 390 15.75 3.78 5.06
C ASP A 390 16.73 3.63 6.24
N LEU A 391 17.49 2.55 6.27
CA LEU A 391 18.47 2.32 7.34
C LEU A 391 19.52 3.42 7.45
N ASP A 392 20.05 3.91 6.33
CA ASP A 392 21.08 4.95 6.32
C ASP A 392 20.49 6.30 6.75
N GLY A 393 19.29 6.65 6.29
CA GLY A 393 18.53 7.81 6.76
C GLY A 393 18.28 7.75 8.26
N PHE A 394 17.80 6.60 8.76
CA PHE A 394 17.57 6.42 10.20
C PHE A 394 18.86 6.54 11.02
N ARG A 395 19.98 6.01 10.54
CA ARG A 395 21.30 6.14 11.21
C ARG A 395 21.81 7.57 11.24
N ALA A 396 21.45 8.37 10.24
CA ALA A 396 21.84 9.77 10.13
C ALA A 396 21.05 10.69 11.09
N LEU A 397 19.92 10.21 11.66
CA LEU A 397 19.15 10.98 12.62
C LEU A 397 19.93 11.21 13.93
N PRO A 398 19.71 12.35 14.60
CA PRO A 398 20.20 12.59 15.96
C PRO A 398 19.79 11.47 16.94
N GLU A 399 20.53 11.33 18.03
CA GLU A 399 20.22 10.37 19.12
C GLU A 399 19.01 10.77 19.94
#